data_0ff28439b8770c10195e44b94c4173ca
#
_entry.id   0ff28439b8770c10195e44b94c4173ca
#
_cell.length_a   1.000
_cell.length_b   1.000
_cell.length_c   1.000
_cell.angle_alpha   90.00
_cell.angle_beta   90.00
_cell.angle_gamma   90.00
#
_symmetry.space_group_name_H-M   'P 1'
#
loop_
_entity.id
_entity.type
_entity.pdbx_description
1 polymer ?
#
loop_
_entity_poly.entity_id
_entity_poly.type
_entity_poly.pdbx_seq_one_letter_code
_entity_poly.pdbx_strand_id
1 'polypeptide(L)'
;ASCLVGSEMCIRDRSMAPDYISELLDSDIDEIDGLRRNKTWMAQIIRSYARNISTEASLATIAADMQGEPPSRNTVSEYVDALTRSCVFEDLEAWGPRLRSKTAVRTSPTRHFCDPSLAVAALGATPQKLLEDFETFGLLFESMCIRDLRTYMDLLGGKVYHYRDKTDLEADAVLVLDDGRYALVEVKLGSKPIDAAAANLKKLASKIDAAHQGEASFLLVLTGTATAYRREDGVVVAPLASLAP
;
A
#
# COMPACT_ATOMS: atom_id res chain seq x y z
N ALA A 1 7.79 10.65 -20.59
CA ALA A 1 8.84 9.67 -20.24
C ALA A 1 10.27 10.13 -20.60
N SER A 2 10.45 11.07 -21.54
CA SER A 2 11.79 11.54 -21.92
C SER A 2 12.40 12.60 -20.99
N CYS A 3 11.65 13.15 -20.04
CA CYS A 3 12.17 14.08 -19.02
C CYS A 3 12.87 13.41 -17.82
N LEU A 4 12.83 12.06 -17.73
CA LEU A 4 13.32 11.34 -16.55
C LEU A 4 14.75 10.80 -16.70
N VAL A 5 15.40 11.02 -17.82
CA VAL A 5 16.76 10.52 -18.02
C VAL A 5 17.68 11.70 -18.38
N GLY A 6 18.40 12.22 -17.38
CA GLY A 6 19.56 13.04 -17.62
C GLY A 6 19.56 14.49 -17.12
N SER A 7 18.58 14.93 -16.31
CA SER A 7 18.67 16.24 -15.66
C SER A 7 19.24 16.14 -14.25
N GLU A 8 20.04 17.13 -13.83
CA GLU A 8 20.54 17.25 -12.44
C GLU A 8 19.41 17.23 -11.41
N MET A 9 18.18 17.65 -11.80
CA MET A 9 16.99 17.61 -10.98
C MET A 9 16.57 16.18 -10.63
N CYS A 10 16.63 15.22 -11.60
CA CYS A 10 16.36 13.81 -11.33
C CYS A 10 17.40 13.14 -10.42
N ILE A 11 18.63 13.64 -10.41
CA ILE A 11 19.69 13.15 -9.50
C ILE A 11 19.43 13.66 -8.07
N ARG A 12 18.99 14.91 -7.91
CA ARG A 12 18.61 15.49 -6.62
C ARG A 12 17.38 14.79 -6.04
N ASP A 13 16.35 14.54 -6.85
CA ASP A 13 15.14 13.83 -6.41
C ASP A 13 15.45 12.42 -5.88
N ARG A 14 16.47 11.73 -6.41
CA ARG A 14 16.88 10.40 -5.92
C ARG A 14 17.57 10.43 -4.56
N SER A 15 18.13 11.54 -4.14
CA SER A 15 18.76 11.69 -2.82
C SER A 15 17.75 12.07 -1.74
N MET A 16 16.62 12.69 -2.10
CA MET A 16 15.65 13.22 -1.11
C MET A 16 15.10 12.14 -0.17
N ALA A 17 14.70 10.97 -0.68
CA ALA A 17 14.14 9.93 0.17
C ALA A 17 15.18 9.27 1.11
N PRO A 18 16.40 8.93 0.65
CA PRO A 18 17.47 8.50 1.55
C PRO A 18 17.87 9.57 2.57
N ASP A 19 17.99 10.84 2.14
CA ASP A 19 18.33 11.95 3.02
C ASP A 19 17.26 12.17 4.09
N TYR A 20 15.97 12.10 3.70
CA TYR A 20 14.85 12.17 4.63
C TYR A 20 14.88 11.04 5.68
N ILE A 21 15.13 9.78 5.25
CA ILE A 21 15.26 8.66 6.21
C ILE A 21 16.45 8.90 7.15
N SER A 22 17.56 9.41 6.65
CA SER A 22 18.74 9.70 7.46
C SER A 22 18.44 10.77 8.51
N GLU A 23 17.80 11.87 8.12
CA GLU A 23 17.41 12.96 9.02
C GLU A 23 16.37 12.50 10.04
N LEU A 24 15.39 11.71 9.63
CA LEU A 24 14.41 11.07 10.49
C LEU A 24 15.06 10.22 11.59
N LEU A 25 16.11 9.47 11.23
CA LEU A 25 16.87 8.66 12.19
C LEU A 25 17.73 9.52 13.11
N ASP A 26 18.14 10.73 12.67
CA ASP A 26 19.09 11.57 13.43
C ASP A 26 18.42 12.54 14.40
N SER A 27 17.24 13.07 14.12
CA SER A 27 16.66 14.18 14.90
C SER A 27 15.16 14.11 15.19
N ASP A 28 14.33 13.73 14.22
CA ASP A 28 12.94 14.17 14.29
C ASP A 28 12.01 13.35 15.21
N ILE A 29 12.26 12.06 15.39
CA ILE A 29 11.31 11.21 16.13
C ILE A 29 11.43 11.41 17.64
N ASP A 30 12.60 11.73 18.17
CA ASP A 30 12.81 12.00 19.60
C ASP A 30 12.15 13.31 20.04
N GLU A 31 11.89 14.23 19.11
CA GLU A 31 11.23 15.51 19.38
C GLU A 31 9.69 15.39 19.49
N ILE A 32 9.09 14.37 18.86
CA ILE A 32 7.63 14.23 18.78
C ILE A 32 7.02 13.86 20.13
N ASP A 33 7.69 13.04 20.93
CA ASP A 33 7.18 12.57 22.22
C ASP A 33 8.23 12.60 23.36
N GLY A 34 9.42 13.11 23.11
CA GLY A 34 10.50 13.23 24.10
C GLY A 34 11.15 11.90 24.48
N LEU A 35 10.84 10.81 23.77
CA LEU A 35 11.36 9.47 24.06
C LEU A 35 12.57 9.18 23.18
N ARG A 36 13.73 8.95 23.80
CA ARG A 36 14.92 8.49 23.08
C ARG A 36 14.73 7.08 22.54
N ARG A 37 14.81 6.93 21.22
CA ARG A 37 14.70 5.66 20.53
C ARG A 37 16.05 5.13 20.05
N ASN A 38 16.17 3.81 19.98
CA ASN A 38 17.34 3.17 19.38
C ASN A 38 17.29 3.32 17.86
N LYS A 39 18.18 4.14 17.29
CA LYS A 39 18.27 4.43 15.87
C LYS A 39 18.48 3.16 15.02
N THR A 40 19.24 2.18 15.53
CA THR A 40 19.48 0.92 14.84
C THR A 40 18.19 0.11 14.71
N TRP A 41 17.42 0.01 15.78
CA TRP A 41 16.11 -0.67 15.73
C TRP A 41 15.14 0.04 14.78
N MET A 42 15.11 1.36 14.81
CA MET A 42 14.29 2.16 13.92
C MET A 42 14.62 1.91 12.45
N ALA A 43 15.90 1.96 12.09
CA ALA A 43 16.35 1.67 10.73
C ALA A 43 16.00 0.24 10.29
N GLN A 44 16.11 -0.74 11.19
CA GLN A 44 15.74 -2.12 10.92
C GLN A 44 14.22 -2.28 10.74
N ILE A 45 13.41 -1.61 11.55
CA ILE A 45 11.94 -1.60 11.42
C ILE A 45 11.52 -0.99 10.09
N ILE A 46 12.08 0.17 9.71
CA ILE A 46 11.80 0.83 8.42
C ILE A 46 12.16 -0.12 7.26
N ARG A 47 13.31 -0.79 7.33
CA ARG A 47 13.74 -1.75 6.30
C ARG A 47 12.85 -2.99 6.25
N SER A 48 12.46 -3.56 7.39
CA SER A 48 11.53 -4.69 7.46
C SER A 48 10.16 -4.31 6.91
N TYR A 49 9.67 -3.11 7.24
CA TYR A 49 8.42 -2.58 6.69
C TYR A 49 8.47 -2.45 5.18
N ALA A 50 9.58 -1.92 4.64
CA ALA A 50 9.79 -1.81 3.20
C ALA A 50 9.85 -3.18 2.49
N ARG A 51 10.45 -4.19 3.14
CA ARG A 51 10.48 -5.56 2.63
C ARG A 51 9.10 -6.21 2.60
N ASN A 52 8.23 -5.83 3.54
CA ASN A 52 6.88 -6.34 3.69
C ASN A 52 5.81 -5.37 3.14
N ILE A 53 6.19 -4.45 2.25
CA ILE A 53 5.26 -3.49 1.65
C ILE A 53 4.12 -4.20 0.91
N SER A 54 2.90 -3.66 0.99
CA SER A 54 1.68 -4.24 0.40
C SER A 54 1.37 -5.68 0.87
N THR A 55 1.83 -6.07 2.07
CA THR A 55 1.50 -7.38 2.66
C THR A 55 0.85 -7.23 4.03
N GLU A 56 0.12 -8.25 4.49
CA GLU A 56 -0.48 -8.33 5.83
C GLU A 56 0.54 -8.77 6.91
N ALA A 57 1.82 -8.36 6.78
CA ALA A 57 2.86 -8.75 7.72
C ALA A 57 2.51 -8.30 9.15
N SER A 58 2.57 -9.24 10.10
CA SER A 58 2.33 -8.94 11.50
C SER A 58 3.52 -8.19 12.14
N LEU A 59 3.29 -7.49 13.26
CA LEU A 59 4.39 -6.90 14.03
C LEU A 59 5.39 -7.97 14.53
N ALA A 60 4.95 -9.21 14.70
CA ALA A 60 5.85 -10.33 15.01
C ALA A 60 6.77 -10.68 13.83
N THR A 61 6.26 -10.59 12.60
CA THR A 61 7.06 -10.76 11.38
C THR A 61 8.10 -9.63 11.27
N ILE A 62 7.68 -8.39 11.51
CA ILE A 62 8.58 -7.23 11.50
C ILE A 62 9.70 -7.40 12.55
N ALA A 63 9.36 -7.83 13.77
CA ALA A 63 10.34 -8.12 14.82
C ALA A 63 11.31 -9.24 14.42
N ALA A 64 10.81 -10.31 13.81
CA ALA A 64 11.62 -11.47 13.40
C ALA A 64 12.64 -11.15 12.28
N ASP A 65 12.37 -10.12 11.48
CA ASP A 65 13.31 -9.64 10.45
C ASP A 65 14.50 -8.84 11.03
N MET A 66 14.42 -8.43 12.30
CA MET A 66 15.46 -7.62 12.94
C MET A 66 16.68 -8.46 13.27
N GLN A 67 17.86 -7.88 13.11
CA GLN A 67 19.14 -8.54 13.43
C GLN A 67 19.49 -8.38 14.91
N GLY A 68 20.09 -9.40 15.49
CA GLY A 68 20.50 -9.43 16.90
C GLY A 68 19.36 -9.85 17.82
N GLU A 69 19.32 -9.33 19.04
CA GLU A 69 18.22 -9.54 19.98
C GLU A 69 17.08 -8.57 19.67
N PRO A 70 15.96 -9.04 19.10
CA PRO A 70 14.87 -8.15 18.72
C PRO A 70 14.19 -7.57 19.96
N PRO A 71 13.70 -6.33 19.89
CA PRO A 71 12.90 -5.75 20.97
C PRO A 71 11.59 -6.51 21.15
N SER A 72 10.93 -6.28 22.29
CA SER A 72 9.60 -6.86 22.52
C SER A 72 8.59 -6.40 21.46
N ARG A 73 7.54 -7.20 21.24
CA ARG A 73 6.45 -6.82 20.32
C ARG A 73 5.84 -5.46 20.68
N ASN A 74 5.72 -5.16 21.97
CA ASN A 74 5.19 -3.86 22.42
C ASN A 74 6.12 -2.72 22.01
N THR A 75 7.43 -2.90 22.16
CA THR A 75 8.42 -1.92 21.71
C THR A 75 8.35 -1.72 20.20
N VAL A 76 8.24 -2.80 19.39
CA VAL A 76 8.06 -2.66 17.93
C VAL A 76 6.79 -1.87 17.61
N SER A 77 5.67 -2.12 18.33
CA SER A 77 4.43 -1.36 18.17
C SER A 77 4.64 0.13 18.45
N GLU A 78 5.32 0.49 19.54
CA GLU A 78 5.63 1.88 19.90
C GLU A 78 6.45 2.60 18.81
N TYR A 79 7.40 1.90 18.18
CA TYR A 79 8.19 2.45 17.06
C TYR A 79 7.32 2.63 15.81
N VAL A 80 6.49 1.64 15.47
CA VAL A 80 5.55 1.73 14.35
C VAL A 80 4.57 2.88 14.55
N ASP A 81 4.01 3.02 15.77
CA ASP A 81 3.10 4.12 16.11
C ASP A 81 3.78 5.49 15.97
N ALA A 82 5.05 5.61 16.37
CA ALA A 82 5.81 6.84 16.19
C ALA A 82 6.04 7.16 14.71
N LEU A 83 6.45 6.17 13.90
CA LEU A 83 6.66 6.33 12.46
C LEU A 83 5.34 6.65 11.72
N THR A 84 4.21 6.12 12.20
CA THR A 84 2.88 6.48 11.68
C THR A 84 2.53 7.92 12.00
N ARG A 85 2.75 8.38 13.24
CA ARG A 85 2.54 9.79 13.60
C ARG A 85 3.45 10.76 12.85
N SER A 86 4.63 10.30 12.43
CA SER A 86 5.58 11.08 11.61
C SER A 86 5.28 10.99 10.10
N CYS A 87 4.13 10.44 9.70
CA CYS A 87 3.75 10.26 8.31
C CYS A 87 4.78 9.46 7.48
N VAL A 88 5.48 8.51 8.10
CA VAL A 88 6.36 7.56 7.38
C VAL A 88 5.57 6.35 6.95
N PHE A 89 4.78 5.78 7.87
CA PHE A 89 3.90 4.65 7.61
C PHE A 89 2.43 5.07 7.54
N GLU A 90 1.70 4.42 6.66
CA GLU A 90 0.25 4.59 6.52
C GLU A 90 -0.39 3.27 6.12
N ASP A 91 -0.61 2.41 7.11
CA ASP A 91 -1.20 1.10 6.90
C ASP A 91 -2.60 1.17 6.30
N LEU A 92 -2.98 0.19 5.50
CA LEU A 92 -4.30 0.09 4.89
C LEU A 92 -5.15 -0.92 5.67
N GLU A 93 -6.20 -0.41 6.30
CA GLU A 93 -7.11 -1.20 7.12
C GLU A 93 -7.95 -2.17 6.30
N ALA A 94 -8.36 -3.27 6.95
CA ALA A 94 -9.24 -4.24 6.31
C ALA A 94 -10.68 -3.74 6.24
N TRP A 95 -11.32 -3.93 5.09
CA TRP A 95 -12.74 -3.66 4.91
C TRP A 95 -13.63 -4.77 5.43
N GLY A 96 -14.75 -4.40 6.04
CA GLY A 96 -15.82 -5.31 6.41
C GLY A 96 -17.13 -4.90 5.78
N PRO A 97 -17.74 -5.75 4.91
CA PRO A 97 -19.00 -5.42 4.26
C PRO A 97 -20.18 -5.24 5.23
N ARG A 98 -20.03 -5.55 6.50
CA ARG A 98 -21.04 -5.34 7.55
C ARG A 98 -20.44 -4.56 8.70
N LEU A 99 -21.18 -3.60 9.26
CA LEU A 99 -20.76 -2.77 10.40
C LEU A 99 -20.22 -3.58 11.59
N ARG A 100 -20.68 -4.81 11.80
CA ARG A 100 -20.24 -5.71 12.87
C ARG A 100 -19.42 -6.89 12.33
N SER A 101 -18.68 -6.70 11.23
CA SER A 101 -17.82 -7.73 10.66
C SER A 101 -16.68 -8.06 11.61
N LYS A 102 -16.65 -9.31 12.08
CA LYS A 102 -15.51 -9.81 12.88
C LYS A 102 -14.26 -9.99 12.02
N THR A 103 -14.41 -10.13 10.71
CA THR A 103 -13.30 -10.30 9.76
C THR A 103 -12.50 -9.02 9.70
N ALA A 104 -13.12 -7.85 9.48
CA ALA A 104 -12.44 -6.57 9.45
C ALA A 104 -11.61 -6.28 10.71
N VAL A 105 -12.10 -6.67 11.89
CA VAL A 105 -11.40 -6.44 13.17
C VAL A 105 -10.24 -7.43 13.39
N ARG A 106 -10.24 -8.59 12.72
CA ARG A 106 -9.27 -9.67 12.93
C ARG A 106 -8.22 -9.78 11.85
N THR A 107 -8.45 -9.16 10.71
CA THR A 107 -7.50 -9.11 9.59
C THR A 107 -6.45 -8.04 9.88
N SER A 108 -5.18 -8.39 9.72
CA SER A 108 -4.10 -7.43 9.86
C SER A 108 -4.19 -6.39 8.74
N PRO A 109 -3.84 -5.13 8.99
CA PRO A 109 -3.72 -4.16 7.91
C PRO A 109 -2.59 -4.55 6.96
N THR A 110 -2.69 -4.16 5.70
CA THR A 110 -1.56 -4.23 4.78
C THR A 110 -0.59 -3.07 5.04
N ARG A 111 0.71 -3.37 4.92
CA ARG A 111 1.78 -2.44 5.28
C ARG A 111 2.09 -1.50 4.14
N HIS A 112 2.01 -0.19 4.39
CA HIS A 112 2.31 0.83 3.40
C HIS A 112 3.13 1.97 4.00
N PHE A 113 3.83 2.68 3.12
CA PHE A 113 4.44 3.97 3.42
C PHE A 113 3.52 5.08 2.91
N CYS A 114 3.56 6.24 3.56
CA CYS A 114 2.89 7.44 3.05
C CYS A 114 3.43 7.82 1.66
N ASP A 115 4.73 7.62 1.44
CA ASP A 115 5.36 7.70 0.12
C ASP A 115 6.17 6.43 -0.18
N PRO A 116 5.81 5.65 -1.21
CA PRO A 116 6.55 4.44 -1.58
C PRO A 116 8.02 4.67 -1.95
N SER A 117 8.42 5.92 -2.28
CA SER A 117 9.83 6.26 -2.51
C SER A 117 10.71 6.03 -1.27
N LEU A 118 10.13 6.15 -0.07
CA LEU A 118 10.79 5.85 1.19
C LEU A 118 11.08 4.35 1.31
N ALA A 119 10.16 3.49 0.86
CA ALA A 119 10.39 2.05 0.83
C ALA A 119 11.51 1.68 -0.16
N VAL A 120 11.52 2.29 -1.35
CA VAL A 120 12.60 2.12 -2.34
C VAL A 120 13.96 2.50 -1.73
N ALA A 121 14.03 3.63 -1.03
CA ALA A 121 15.24 4.10 -0.36
C ALA A 121 15.67 3.15 0.77
N ALA A 122 14.74 2.70 1.62
CA ALA A 122 15.01 1.78 2.72
C ALA A 122 15.52 0.41 2.25
N LEU A 123 15.06 -0.05 1.08
CA LEU A 123 15.54 -1.28 0.44
C LEU A 123 16.90 -1.09 -0.25
N GLY A 124 17.34 0.16 -0.49
CA GLY A 124 18.50 0.45 -1.33
C GLY A 124 18.29 -0.03 -2.78
N ALA A 125 17.04 0.02 -3.24
CA ALA A 125 16.67 -0.43 -4.56
C ALA A 125 17.02 0.63 -5.63
N THR A 126 17.45 0.16 -6.80
CA THR A 126 17.66 0.99 -7.98
C THR A 126 16.64 0.59 -9.05
N PRO A 127 16.37 1.46 -10.04
CA PRO A 127 15.49 1.09 -11.15
C PRO A 127 15.89 -0.22 -11.83
N GLN A 128 17.20 -0.45 -11.99
CA GLN A 128 17.72 -1.68 -12.60
C GLN A 128 17.38 -2.91 -11.76
N LYS A 129 17.58 -2.85 -10.44
CA LYS A 129 17.23 -3.94 -9.52
C LYS A 129 15.73 -4.23 -9.50
N LEU A 130 14.87 -3.19 -9.59
CA LEU A 130 13.42 -3.37 -9.64
C LEU A 130 12.97 -4.01 -10.96
N LEU A 131 13.67 -3.75 -12.07
CA LEU A 131 13.40 -4.43 -13.35
C LEU A 131 13.88 -5.90 -13.36
N GLU A 132 14.77 -6.28 -12.46
CA GLU A 132 15.22 -7.67 -12.24
C GLU A 132 14.34 -8.41 -11.22
N ASP A 133 13.61 -7.68 -10.34
CA ASP A 133 12.72 -8.19 -9.30
C ASP A 133 11.31 -7.63 -9.47
N PHE A 134 10.56 -8.21 -10.41
CA PHE A 134 9.19 -7.80 -10.71
C PHE A 134 8.21 -8.04 -9.57
N GLU A 135 8.50 -8.94 -8.63
CA GLU A 135 7.66 -9.18 -7.45
C GLU A 135 7.73 -7.95 -6.53
N THR A 136 8.93 -7.55 -6.10
CA THR A 136 9.12 -6.33 -5.31
C THR A 136 8.62 -5.08 -6.05
N PHE A 137 8.85 -4.98 -7.38
CA PHE A 137 8.36 -3.86 -8.17
C PHE A 137 6.82 -3.82 -8.19
N GLY A 138 6.15 -4.98 -8.29
CA GLY A 138 4.69 -5.07 -8.22
C GLY A 138 4.11 -4.57 -6.91
N LEU A 139 4.69 -4.98 -5.77
CA LEU A 139 4.28 -4.54 -4.44
C LEU A 139 4.48 -3.02 -4.23
N LEU A 140 5.60 -2.47 -4.71
CA LEU A 140 5.85 -1.02 -4.68
C LEU A 140 4.87 -0.25 -5.57
N PHE A 141 4.54 -0.79 -6.76
CA PHE A 141 3.54 -0.22 -7.65
C PHE A 141 2.15 -0.23 -7.02
N GLU A 142 1.77 -1.33 -6.36
CA GLU A 142 0.52 -1.43 -5.60
C GLU A 142 0.46 -0.36 -4.51
N SER A 143 1.52 -0.22 -3.71
CA SER A 143 1.58 0.82 -2.67
C SER A 143 1.44 2.23 -3.25
N MET A 144 2.02 2.50 -4.43
CA MET A 144 1.84 3.77 -5.15
C MET A 144 0.39 3.98 -5.57
N CYS A 145 -0.26 2.93 -6.09
CA CYS A 145 -1.69 2.99 -6.43
C CYS A 145 -2.56 3.29 -5.21
N ILE A 146 -2.29 2.62 -4.07
CA ILE A 146 -3.03 2.85 -2.82
C ILE A 146 -2.87 4.30 -2.34
N ARG A 147 -1.65 4.87 -2.37
CA ARG A 147 -1.41 6.28 -2.03
C ARG A 147 -2.26 7.22 -2.87
N ASP A 148 -2.23 7.03 -4.20
CA ASP A 148 -2.97 7.91 -5.12
C ASP A 148 -4.49 7.74 -4.96
N LEU A 149 -4.98 6.50 -4.80
CA LEU A 149 -6.39 6.22 -4.52
C LEU A 149 -6.86 6.88 -3.22
N ARG A 150 -6.04 6.88 -2.15
CA ARG A 150 -6.36 7.61 -0.91
C ARG A 150 -6.54 9.09 -1.17
N THR A 151 -5.61 9.71 -1.88
CA THR A 151 -5.68 11.14 -2.23
C THR A 151 -6.96 11.47 -3.01
N TYR A 152 -7.34 10.62 -3.97
CA TYR A 152 -8.58 10.82 -4.73
C TYR A 152 -9.84 10.58 -3.88
N MET A 153 -9.83 9.56 -3.04
CA MET A 153 -10.97 9.26 -2.17
C MET A 153 -11.18 10.33 -1.10
N ASP A 154 -10.12 10.92 -0.55
CA ASP A 154 -10.23 12.05 0.39
C ASP A 154 -10.95 13.25 -0.24
N LEU A 155 -10.65 13.55 -1.51
CA LEU A 155 -11.34 14.63 -2.26
C LEU A 155 -12.82 14.31 -2.53
N LEU A 156 -13.16 13.03 -2.65
CA LEU A 156 -14.52 12.57 -2.93
C LEU A 156 -15.37 12.29 -1.67
N GLY A 157 -14.80 12.49 -0.48
CA GLY A 157 -15.48 12.14 0.78
C GLY A 157 -15.62 10.63 0.95
N GLY A 158 -14.50 9.91 0.90
CA GLY A 158 -14.49 8.46 1.04
C GLY A 158 -13.17 7.95 1.63
N LYS A 159 -13.05 6.63 1.71
CA LYS A 159 -11.87 5.96 2.26
C LYS A 159 -11.47 4.76 1.42
N VAL A 160 -10.22 4.37 1.55
CA VAL A 160 -9.64 3.17 0.92
C VAL A 160 -9.37 2.14 2.00
N TYR A 161 -9.69 0.88 1.70
CA TYR A 161 -9.44 -0.29 2.54
C TYR A 161 -8.89 -1.41 1.68
N HIS A 162 -8.34 -2.48 2.27
CA HIS A 162 -8.12 -3.74 1.58
C HIS A 162 -9.17 -4.77 1.98
N TYR A 163 -9.30 -5.84 1.20
CA TYR A 163 -10.16 -6.97 1.56
C TYR A 163 -9.45 -8.29 1.34
N ARG A 164 -9.52 -9.17 2.34
CA ARG A 164 -9.13 -10.57 2.22
C ARG A 164 -10.04 -11.45 3.07
N ASP A 165 -10.47 -12.57 2.51
CA ASP A 165 -11.28 -13.54 3.23
C ASP A 165 -10.50 -14.84 3.51
N LYS A 166 -11.15 -15.74 4.27
CA LYS A 166 -10.56 -17.03 4.65
C LYS A 166 -10.30 -17.99 3.47
N THR A 167 -10.79 -17.67 2.28
CA THR A 167 -10.62 -18.48 1.06
C THR A 167 -9.59 -17.86 0.13
N ASP A 168 -8.75 -16.96 0.66
CA ASP A 168 -7.74 -16.19 -0.07
C ASP A 168 -8.32 -15.39 -1.25
N LEU A 169 -9.60 -15.04 -1.16
CA LEU A 169 -10.22 -14.12 -2.10
C LEU A 169 -9.96 -12.71 -1.59
N GLU A 170 -9.30 -11.89 -2.41
CA GLU A 170 -8.81 -10.57 -2.01
C GLU A 170 -9.17 -9.48 -3.02
N ALA A 171 -9.14 -8.25 -2.57
CA ALA A 171 -9.06 -7.06 -3.39
C ALA A 171 -7.99 -6.14 -2.78
N ASP A 172 -7.07 -5.69 -3.62
CA ASP A 172 -5.96 -4.84 -3.20
C ASP A 172 -6.47 -3.50 -2.65
N ALA A 173 -7.57 -2.97 -3.22
CA ALA A 173 -8.29 -1.84 -2.65
C ALA A 173 -9.81 -2.00 -2.72
N VAL A 174 -10.48 -1.52 -1.66
CA VAL A 174 -11.93 -1.28 -1.62
C VAL A 174 -12.14 0.20 -1.40
N LEU A 175 -12.71 0.88 -2.39
CA LEU A 175 -13.03 2.30 -2.33
C LEU A 175 -14.43 2.43 -1.73
N VAL A 176 -14.59 3.17 -0.64
CA VAL A 176 -15.88 3.33 0.04
C VAL A 176 -16.17 4.80 0.21
N LEU A 177 -17.28 5.27 -0.33
CA LEU A 177 -17.77 6.63 -0.14
C LEU A 177 -18.58 6.75 1.18
N ASP A 178 -18.71 7.96 1.70
CA ASP A 178 -19.46 8.25 2.93
C ASP A 178 -20.94 7.86 2.83
N ASP A 179 -21.50 7.79 1.62
CA ASP A 179 -22.88 7.30 1.38
C ASP A 179 -23.00 5.78 1.34
N GLY A 180 -21.89 5.06 1.54
CA GLY A 180 -21.83 3.60 1.57
C GLY A 180 -21.67 2.92 0.21
N ARG A 181 -21.66 3.66 -0.91
CA ARG A 181 -21.27 3.11 -2.22
C ARG A 181 -19.82 2.64 -2.18
N TYR A 182 -19.54 1.53 -2.85
CA TYR A 182 -18.19 1.00 -2.88
C TYR A 182 -17.80 0.49 -4.28
N ALA A 183 -16.51 0.36 -4.50
CA ALA A 183 -15.92 -0.27 -5.66
C ALA A 183 -14.77 -1.19 -5.25
N LEU A 184 -14.49 -2.19 -6.08
CA LEU A 184 -13.42 -3.15 -5.85
C LEU A 184 -12.31 -2.94 -6.88
N VAL A 185 -11.08 -2.92 -6.40
CA VAL A 185 -9.89 -2.64 -7.21
C VAL A 185 -8.86 -3.74 -7.01
N GLU A 186 -8.29 -4.19 -8.11
CA GLU A 186 -7.13 -5.08 -8.17
C GLU A 186 -6.01 -4.36 -8.90
N VAL A 187 -4.79 -4.40 -8.39
CA VAL A 187 -3.63 -3.73 -8.98
C VAL A 187 -2.72 -4.74 -9.66
N LYS A 188 -2.36 -4.49 -10.90
CA LYS A 188 -1.45 -5.36 -11.67
C LYS A 188 -0.47 -4.52 -12.48
N LEU A 189 0.83 -4.74 -12.28
CA LEU A 189 1.87 -3.98 -12.97
C LEU A 189 1.81 -4.13 -14.51
N GLY A 190 1.49 -5.32 -15.01
CA GLY A 190 1.48 -5.64 -16.43
C GLY A 190 0.14 -6.11 -16.94
N SER A 191 0.06 -6.42 -18.26
CA SER A 191 -1.18 -6.84 -18.92
C SER A 191 -1.53 -8.32 -18.73
N LYS A 192 -0.54 -9.21 -18.55
CA LYS A 192 -0.78 -10.66 -18.48
C LYS A 192 -1.76 -11.10 -17.38
N PRO A 193 -1.75 -10.54 -16.16
CA PRO A 193 -2.65 -10.98 -15.09
C PRO A 193 -4.04 -10.33 -15.11
N ILE A 194 -4.38 -9.49 -16.09
CA ILE A 194 -5.65 -8.74 -16.12
C ILE A 194 -6.87 -9.67 -16.13
N ASP A 195 -6.84 -10.75 -16.91
CA ASP A 195 -7.98 -11.67 -16.99
C ASP A 195 -8.24 -12.39 -15.66
N ALA A 196 -7.18 -12.83 -15.01
CA ALA A 196 -7.28 -13.45 -13.69
C ALA A 196 -7.77 -12.45 -12.61
N ALA A 197 -7.25 -11.21 -12.62
CA ALA A 197 -7.68 -10.15 -11.74
C ALA A 197 -9.17 -9.80 -11.92
N ALA A 198 -9.63 -9.66 -13.17
CA ALA A 198 -11.04 -9.42 -13.48
C ALA A 198 -11.95 -10.55 -12.98
N ALA A 199 -11.54 -11.81 -13.18
CA ALA A 199 -12.28 -12.97 -12.70
C ALA A 199 -12.34 -13.00 -11.15
N ASN A 200 -11.24 -12.65 -10.47
CA ASN A 200 -11.16 -12.55 -9.02
C ASN A 200 -12.13 -11.49 -8.47
N LEU A 201 -12.10 -10.28 -9.03
CA LEU A 201 -13.02 -9.18 -8.64
C LEU A 201 -14.49 -9.58 -8.82
N LYS A 202 -14.85 -10.22 -9.93
CA LYS A 202 -16.23 -10.70 -10.18
C LYS A 202 -16.65 -11.76 -9.17
N LYS A 203 -15.76 -12.69 -8.86
CA LYS A 203 -16.01 -13.72 -7.84
C LYS A 203 -16.19 -13.09 -6.46
N LEU A 204 -15.38 -12.09 -6.11
CA LEU A 204 -15.53 -11.34 -4.87
C LEU A 204 -16.85 -10.58 -4.83
N ALA A 205 -17.17 -9.81 -5.86
CA ALA A 205 -18.43 -9.07 -5.95
C ALA A 205 -19.65 -9.98 -5.78
N SER A 206 -19.63 -11.20 -6.36
CA SER A 206 -20.71 -12.17 -6.21
C SER A 206 -20.86 -12.75 -4.80
N LYS A 207 -19.80 -12.72 -3.98
CA LYS A 207 -19.82 -13.18 -2.58
C LYS A 207 -20.34 -12.12 -1.61
N ILE A 208 -20.21 -10.85 -1.95
CA ILE A 208 -20.67 -9.75 -1.10
C ILE A 208 -22.20 -9.76 -1.13
N ASP A 209 -22.80 -9.74 0.04
CA ASP A 209 -24.26 -9.77 0.21
C ASP A 209 -24.90 -8.47 -0.31
N ALA A 210 -25.34 -8.49 -1.56
CA ALA A 210 -25.97 -7.35 -2.22
C ALA A 210 -27.24 -6.85 -1.52
N ALA A 211 -27.92 -7.70 -0.76
CA ALA A 211 -29.12 -7.31 -0.02
C ALA A 211 -28.82 -6.37 1.15
N HIS A 212 -27.59 -6.45 1.69
CA HIS A 212 -27.18 -5.63 2.85
C HIS A 212 -26.18 -4.53 2.49
N GLN A 213 -25.32 -4.75 1.49
CA GLN A 213 -24.25 -3.82 1.12
C GLN A 213 -24.52 -3.11 -0.22
N GLY A 214 -25.46 -3.63 -1.02
CA GLY A 214 -25.63 -3.21 -2.40
C GLY A 214 -24.62 -3.84 -3.35
N GLU A 215 -24.74 -3.54 -4.63
CA GLU A 215 -23.78 -3.97 -5.64
C GLU A 215 -22.59 -3.01 -5.69
N ALA A 216 -21.41 -3.52 -6.06
CA ALA A 216 -20.26 -2.68 -6.31
C ALA A 216 -20.55 -1.71 -7.46
N SER A 217 -20.24 -0.43 -7.29
CA SER A 217 -20.44 0.61 -8.31
C SER A 217 -19.66 0.32 -9.58
N PHE A 218 -18.46 -0.24 -9.44
CA PHE A 218 -17.63 -0.75 -10.53
C PHE A 218 -16.59 -1.73 -10.01
N LEU A 219 -16.01 -2.50 -10.94
CA LEU A 219 -14.85 -3.35 -10.72
C LEU A 219 -13.71 -2.81 -11.57
N LEU A 220 -12.55 -2.57 -11.00
CA LEU A 220 -11.41 -1.93 -11.64
C LEU A 220 -10.15 -2.79 -11.52
N VAL A 221 -9.50 -3.06 -12.65
CA VAL A 221 -8.11 -3.51 -12.68
C VAL A 221 -7.22 -2.31 -12.99
N LEU A 222 -6.49 -1.85 -11.99
CA LEU A 222 -5.57 -0.72 -12.09
C LEU A 222 -4.20 -1.22 -12.54
N THR A 223 -3.62 -0.58 -13.57
CA THR A 223 -2.44 -1.13 -14.22
C THR A 223 -1.32 -0.12 -14.43
N GLY A 224 -0.10 -0.63 -14.65
CA GLY A 224 1.03 0.13 -15.17
C GLY A 224 1.08 0.19 -16.71
N THR A 225 0.03 -0.28 -17.41
CA THR A 225 -0.03 -0.27 -18.89
C THR A 225 -0.47 1.11 -19.42
N ALA A 226 -0.55 1.25 -20.75
CA ALA A 226 -0.85 2.55 -21.38
C ALA A 226 -2.33 2.74 -21.78
N THR A 227 -3.16 1.68 -21.75
CA THR A 227 -4.49 1.73 -22.37
C THR A 227 -5.59 1.50 -21.35
N ALA A 228 -6.56 2.43 -21.31
CA ALA A 228 -7.81 2.27 -20.57
C ALA A 228 -8.91 1.73 -21.49
N TYR A 229 -9.68 0.76 -20.99
CA TYR A 229 -10.82 0.18 -21.69
C TYR A 229 -11.80 -0.51 -20.73
N ARG A 230 -13.02 -0.73 -21.22
CA ARG A 230 -14.01 -1.55 -20.54
C ARG A 230 -14.08 -2.91 -21.21
N ARG A 231 -13.95 -3.96 -20.42
CA ARG A 231 -14.05 -5.35 -20.88
C ARG A 231 -15.51 -5.71 -21.21
N GLU A 232 -15.73 -6.72 -22.02
CA GLU A 232 -17.07 -7.25 -22.35
C GLU A 232 -17.83 -7.72 -21.09
N ASP A 233 -17.11 -8.20 -20.07
CA ASP A 233 -17.68 -8.62 -18.80
C ASP A 233 -17.95 -7.47 -17.81
N GLY A 234 -17.79 -6.22 -18.24
CA GLY A 234 -18.10 -5.02 -17.52
C GLY A 234 -16.98 -4.48 -16.62
N VAL A 235 -15.90 -5.26 -16.40
CA VAL A 235 -14.74 -4.81 -15.61
C VAL A 235 -14.00 -3.71 -16.35
N VAL A 236 -13.65 -2.63 -15.64
CA VAL A 236 -12.85 -1.54 -16.18
C VAL A 236 -11.37 -1.86 -15.99
N VAL A 237 -10.57 -1.60 -17.01
CA VAL A 237 -9.10 -1.65 -16.93
C VAL A 237 -8.59 -0.24 -17.20
N ALA A 238 -7.78 0.30 -16.30
CA ALA A 238 -7.25 1.64 -16.44
C ALA A 238 -5.78 1.73 -15.97
N PRO A 239 -4.93 2.46 -16.69
CA PRO A 239 -3.62 2.83 -16.18
C PRO A 239 -3.74 3.77 -14.97
N LEU A 240 -2.84 3.64 -13.98
CA LEU A 240 -2.76 4.60 -12.89
C LEU A 240 -2.63 6.04 -13.42
N ALA A 241 -1.80 6.24 -14.45
CA ALA A 241 -1.57 7.55 -15.07
C ALA A 241 -2.81 8.16 -15.77
N SER A 242 -3.90 7.41 -15.94
CA SER A 242 -5.17 7.93 -16.48
C SER A 242 -6.14 8.40 -15.42
N LEU A 243 -5.85 8.17 -14.14
CA LEU A 243 -6.64 8.70 -13.04
C LEU A 243 -6.23 10.15 -12.79
N ALA A 244 -7.23 10.96 -12.51
CA ALA A 244 -7.07 12.36 -12.09
C ALA A 244 -8.11 12.65 -11.01
N PRO A 245 -7.83 13.59 -10.10
CA PRO A 245 -8.79 14.06 -9.12
C PRO A 245 -9.98 14.77 -9.76
#